data_c4e200b068857eda77b27203d72905a8
#
_entry.id   c4e200b068857eda77b27203d72905a8
#
_cell.length_a   1.000
_cell.length_b   1.000
_cell.length_c   1.000
_cell.angle_alpha   90.00
_cell.angle_beta   90.00
_cell.angle_gamma   90.00
#
_symmetry.space_group_name_H-M   'P 1'
#
loop_
_entity.id
_entity.type
_entity.pdbx_description
1 polymer ?
#
loop_
_entity_poly.entity_id
_entity_poly.type
_entity_poly.pdbx_seq_one_letter_code
_entity_poly.pdbx_strand_id
1 'polypeptide(L)'
;MSENITISLAGSPVDVANFDFQVSIGHGRADVMASPTASTCQIVLRGAAGPQLELTDEIVITSHNLPRFTGKISDLDVSFIATEPPQAITTITGMGYLADLGYVEVGASGWSEETVRQRAEEILTASGLSYLNGGDPDITLHSVSAGNAEPSTALDGLAQLAQWSGATYYDDPQGRIVFEDYGNRGITTFAGTWSNQTDTWAATGGTWESFPLTIAGFTLDVDGVVFSPVWSKSLGSVINDVTVTYHSGGGGGHGATGEVNQTDSASITAYGRREYRLETEIKTSTDATTRAAGIITAQANPLWNLGQVSILAHELSETDLDKVLKLVSGALVIVTGMPVTGPYAEFNGIVEGWTDSYNNGQHVITLSLSDPRFSYQMLEFGEVTATVTWADVGADAQWFEIITNDDLIGV
;
A
#
# COMPACT_ATOMS: atom_id res chain seq x y z
N MET A 1 -14.27 -25.76 -8.57
CA MET A 1 -12.99 -25.96 -9.30
C MET A 1 -11.95 -26.44 -8.31
N SER A 2 -11.05 -27.36 -8.67
CA SER A 2 -9.93 -27.72 -7.78
C SER A 2 -8.99 -26.52 -7.72
N GLU A 3 -8.66 -26.06 -6.52
CA GLU A 3 -7.71 -24.97 -6.34
C GLU A 3 -6.35 -25.38 -6.91
N ASN A 4 -5.81 -24.53 -7.77
CA ASN A 4 -4.50 -24.74 -8.37
C ASN A 4 -3.44 -24.02 -7.53
N ILE A 5 -3.30 -24.47 -6.27
CA ILE A 5 -2.26 -23.99 -5.37
C ILE A 5 -1.01 -24.88 -5.48
N THR A 6 0.15 -24.27 -5.58
CA THR A 6 1.44 -24.95 -5.49
C THR A 6 2.27 -24.33 -4.36
N ILE A 7 2.93 -25.20 -3.61
CA ILE A 7 3.84 -24.83 -2.53
C ILE A 7 5.21 -25.40 -2.89
N SER A 8 6.23 -24.57 -2.90
CA SER A 8 7.62 -24.95 -3.05
C SER A 8 8.39 -24.59 -1.78
N LEU A 9 9.13 -25.53 -1.24
CA LEU A 9 9.96 -25.37 -0.05
C LEU A 9 11.40 -25.76 -0.39
N ALA A 10 12.36 -24.90 -0.09
CA ALA A 10 13.77 -25.08 -0.46
C ALA A 10 13.94 -25.41 -1.96
N GLY A 11 13.16 -24.79 -2.83
CA GLY A 11 13.16 -25.03 -4.28
C GLY A 11 12.52 -26.35 -4.73
N SER A 12 11.96 -27.15 -3.81
CA SER A 12 11.31 -28.42 -4.12
C SER A 12 9.78 -28.30 -3.97
N PRO A 13 8.99 -28.75 -4.95
CA PRO A 13 7.54 -28.73 -4.84
C PRO A 13 7.06 -29.71 -3.78
N VAL A 14 6.09 -29.26 -2.97
CA VAL A 14 5.38 -30.11 -2.03
C VAL A 14 4.20 -30.76 -2.76
N ASP A 15 4.10 -32.09 -2.67
CA ASP A 15 2.95 -32.82 -3.23
C ASP A 15 1.74 -32.65 -2.30
N VAL A 16 1.02 -31.52 -2.48
CA VAL A 16 -0.14 -31.17 -1.67
C VAL A 16 -1.28 -32.17 -1.79
N ALA A 17 -1.31 -33.04 -2.83
CA ALA A 17 -2.32 -34.06 -3.00
C ALA A 17 -2.19 -35.18 -1.95
N ASN A 18 -1.01 -35.37 -1.36
CA ASN A 18 -0.75 -36.37 -0.33
C ASN A 18 -0.88 -35.81 1.11
N PHE A 19 -1.21 -34.54 1.26
CA PHE A 19 -1.39 -33.89 2.55
C PHE A 19 -2.77 -33.26 2.66
N ASP A 20 -3.39 -33.37 3.82
CA ASP A 20 -4.44 -32.43 4.23
C ASP A 20 -3.72 -31.14 4.66
N PHE A 21 -3.92 -30.05 3.92
CA PHE A 21 -3.18 -28.82 4.13
C PHE A 21 -4.08 -27.62 4.38
N GLN A 22 -3.53 -26.69 5.13
CA GLN A 22 -4.07 -25.36 5.31
C GLN A 22 -2.97 -24.34 5.03
N VAL A 23 -3.31 -23.26 4.34
CA VAL A 23 -2.40 -22.15 4.08
C VAL A 23 -3.10 -20.85 4.44
N SER A 24 -2.41 -20.02 5.20
CA SER A 24 -2.80 -18.64 5.46
C SER A 24 -1.64 -17.73 5.08
N ILE A 25 -1.93 -16.69 4.32
CA ILE A 25 -0.95 -15.68 3.87
C ILE A 25 -1.48 -14.32 4.26
N GLY A 26 -0.62 -13.44 4.75
CA GLY A 26 -0.95 -12.05 5.04
C GLY A 26 0.03 -11.09 4.38
N HIS A 27 -0.47 -10.04 3.75
CA HIS A 27 0.30 -8.98 3.12
C HIS A 27 -0.16 -7.60 3.56
N GLY A 28 0.78 -6.66 3.58
CA GLY A 28 0.49 -5.25 3.80
C GLY A 28 0.10 -4.92 5.23
N ARG A 29 -0.92 -4.07 5.39
CA ARG A 29 -1.37 -3.55 6.69
C ARG A 29 -2.89 -3.66 6.83
N ALA A 30 -3.35 -3.61 8.08
CA ALA A 30 -4.77 -3.76 8.39
C ALA A 30 -5.62 -2.53 8.01
N ASP A 31 -5.03 -1.35 8.05
CA ASP A 31 -5.65 -0.08 7.68
C ASP A 31 -4.60 0.98 7.33
N VAL A 32 -5.04 2.13 6.83
CA VAL A 32 -4.17 3.22 6.38
C VAL A 32 -3.30 3.83 7.51
N MET A 33 -3.73 3.71 8.75
CA MET A 33 -3.00 4.25 9.92
C MET A 33 -2.03 3.23 10.53
N ALA A 34 -2.17 1.95 10.18
CA ALA A 34 -1.28 0.91 10.66
C ALA A 34 0.08 0.99 9.96
N SER A 35 1.15 0.72 10.68
CA SER A 35 2.47 0.55 10.07
C SER A 35 2.47 -0.69 9.20
N PRO A 36 3.07 -0.64 8.00
CA PRO A 36 3.28 -1.83 7.21
C PRO A 36 4.10 -2.88 7.96
N THR A 37 3.74 -4.14 7.77
CA THR A 37 4.43 -5.29 8.36
C THR A 37 4.93 -6.20 7.25
N ALA A 38 5.98 -6.96 7.53
CA ALA A 38 6.43 -7.99 6.61
C ALA A 38 5.30 -8.98 6.34
N SER A 39 5.21 -9.44 5.09
CA SER A 39 4.29 -10.51 4.71
C SER A 39 4.58 -11.76 5.53
N THR A 40 3.54 -12.51 5.84
CA THR A 40 3.63 -13.73 6.62
C THR A 40 2.90 -14.86 5.92
N CYS A 41 3.37 -16.08 6.10
CA CYS A 41 2.57 -17.25 5.77
C CYS A 41 2.62 -18.29 6.89
N GLN A 42 1.55 -19.07 6.98
CA GLN A 42 1.51 -20.27 7.79
C GLN A 42 1.01 -21.42 6.93
N ILE A 43 1.77 -22.50 6.90
CA ILE A 43 1.44 -23.72 6.18
C ILE A 43 1.31 -24.85 7.21
N VAL A 44 0.18 -25.53 7.24
CA VAL A 44 -0.02 -26.70 8.07
C VAL A 44 -0.19 -27.92 7.16
N LEU A 45 0.73 -28.86 7.27
CA LEU A 45 0.71 -30.12 6.51
C LEU A 45 0.39 -31.26 7.45
N ARG A 46 -0.61 -32.07 7.11
CA ARG A 46 -1.03 -33.26 7.88
C ARG A 46 -0.81 -34.50 7.01
N GLY A 47 0.04 -35.41 7.43
CA GLY A 47 0.33 -36.62 6.66
C GLY A 47 1.59 -37.34 7.11
N ALA A 48 2.14 -38.17 6.23
CA ALA A 48 3.42 -38.84 6.45
C ALA A 48 4.57 -37.84 6.44
N ALA A 49 5.72 -38.23 6.98
CA ALA A 49 6.91 -37.42 7.23
C ALA A 49 7.07 -36.21 6.34
N GLY A 50 7.05 -35.02 6.94
CA GLY A 50 7.26 -33.75 6.23
C GLY A 50 8.64 -33.70 5.57
N PRO A 51 8.83 -32.79 4.61
CA PRO A 51 10.14 -32.56 3.98
C PRO A 51 11.19 -32.20 5.05
N GLN A 52 12.44 -32.53 4.78
CA GLN A 52 13.54 -32.04 5.61
C GLN A 52 13.73 -30.56 5.27
N LEU A 53 13.43 -29.70 6.22
CA LEU A 53 13.45 -28.25 6.08
C LEU A 53 14.36 -27.65 7.14
N GLU A 54 15.01 -26.59 6.78
CA GLU A 54 15.82 -25.77 7.68
C GLU A 54 15.24 -24.37 7.81
N LEU A 55 15.56 -23.71 8.92
CA LEU A 55 15.23 -22.29 9.05
C LEU A 55 15.95 -21.50 7.94
N THR A 56 15.31 -20.47 7.43
CA THR A 56 15.75 -19.65 6.28
C THR A 56 15.61 -20.29 4.89
N ASP A 57 15.15 -21.54 4.80
CA ASP A 57 14.76 -22.10 3.50
C ASP A 57 13.69 -21.26 2.84
N GLU A 58 13.78 -21.14 1.51
CA GLU A 58 12.81 -20.34 0.74
C GLU A 58 11.45 -21.02 0.69
N ILE A 59 10.42 -20.20 0.85
CA ILE A 59 9.00 -20.56 0.64
C ILE A 59 8.50 -19.80 -0.57
N VAL A 60 7.91 -20.51 -1.54
CA VAL A 60 7.15 -19.91 -2.64
C VAL A 60 5.78 -20.55 -2.70
N ILE A 61 4.74 -19.73 -2.64
CA ILE A 61 3.35 -20.16 -2.77
C ILE A 61 2.76 -19.47 -4.00
N THR A 62 2.17 -20.26 -4.91
CA THR A 62 1.47 -19.74 -6.08
C THR A 62 0.03 -20.24 -6.12
N SER A 63 -0.87 -19.45 -6.66
CA SER A 63 -2.24 -19.85 -7.00
C SER A 63 -2.50 -19.51 -8.45
N HIS A 64 -2.98 -20.48 -9.24
CA HIS A 64 -3.20 -20.30 -10.69
C HIS A 64 -1.96 -19.76 -11.43
N ASN A 65 -0.77 -20.23 -11.05
CA ASN A 65 0.55 -19.78 -11.52
C ASN A 65 0.90 -18.31 -11.20
N LEU A 66 0.12 -17.64 -10.36
CA LEU A 66 0.42 -16.30 -9.86
C LEU A 66 1.07 -16.40 -8.48
N PRO A 67 2.18 -15.70 -8.22
CA PRO A 67 2.79 -15.66 -6.90
C PRO A 67 1.80 -15.11 -5.86
N ARG A 68 1.72 -15.78 -4.71
CA ARG A 68 0.94 -15.30 -3.57
C ARG A 68 1.80 -15.01 -2.36
N PHE A 69 2.96 -15.69 -2.25
CA PHE A 69 3.93 -15.44 -1.20
C PHE A 69 5.31 -15.92 -1.63
N THR A 70 6.32 -15.12 -1.35
CA THR A 70 7.73 -15.50 -1.45
C THR A 70 8.46 -14.97 -0.21
N GLY A 71 9.14 -15.84 0.51
CA GLY A 71 9.83 -15.49 1.74
C GLY A 71 10.67 -16.65 2.26
N LYS A 72 10.96 -16.65 3.55
CA LYS A 72 11.80 -17.62 4.23
C LYS A 72 11.09 -18.27 5.41
N ILE A 73 11.44 -19.50 5.72
CA ILE A 73 11.01 -20.19 6.95
C ILE A 73 11.58 -19.47 8.17
N SER A 74 10.70 -18.96 9.04
CA SER A 74 11.07 -18.35 10.33
C SER A 74 10.93 -19.34 11.49
N ASP A 75 9.90 -20.19 11.45
CA ASP A 75 9.63 -21.18 12.48
C ASP A 75 9.14 -22.49 11.88
N LEU A 76 9.49 -23.59 12.54
CA LEU A 76 9.15 -24.95 12.12
C LEU A 76 8.76 -25.79 13.34
N ASP A 77 7.51 -26.18 13.40
CA ASP A 77 6.97 -27.05 14.45
C ASP A 77 6.53 -28.38 13.88
N VAL A 78 6.90 -29.47 14.56
CA VAL A 78 6.40 -30.82 14.22
C VAL A 78 5.74 -31.43 15.43
N SER A 79 4.49 -31.80 15.30
CA SER A 79 3.71 -32.50 16.30
C SER A 79 3.16 -33.80 15.74
N PHE A 80 2.69 -34.68 16.59
CA PHE A 80 2.20 -35.99 16.18
C PHE A 80 0.76 -36.21 16.72
N ILE A 81 -0.12 -36.69 15.84
CA ILE A 81 -1.43 -37.20 16.24
C ILE A 81 -1.30 -38.70 16.55
N ALA A 82 -1.86 -39.12 17.67
CA ALA A 82 -1.87 -40.52 18.08
C ALA A 82 -2.92 -41.32 17.26
N THR A 83 -2.61 -41.56 15.99
CA THR A 83 -3.33 -42.49 15.11
C THR A 83 -2.49 -43.73 14.87
N GLU A 84 -3.05 -44.78 14.28
CA GLU A 84 -2.26 -45.91 13.82
C GLU A 84 -2.29 -46.02 12.29
N PRO A 85 -1.15 -45.73 11.60
CA PRO A 85 0.12 -45.24 12.12
C PRO A 85 0.05 -43.77 12.59
N PRO A 86 0.95 -43.34 13.49
CA PRO A 86 1.04 -41.94 13.92
C PRO A 86 1.21 -41.02 12.73
N GLN A 87 0.45 -39.93 12.70
CA GLN A 87 0.56 -38.89 11.65
C GLN A 87 1.27 -37.65 12.19
N ALA A 88 2.24 -37.16 11.42
CA ALA A 88 2.86 -35.89 11.72
C ALA A 88 1.97 -34.73 11.29
N ILE A 89 1.97 -33.67 12.08
CA ILE A 89 1.51 -32.34 11.68
C ILE A 89 2.72 -31.44 11.68
N THR A 90 3.06 -30.92 10.51
CA THR A 90 4.14 -29.96 10.35
C THR A 90 3.53 -28.57 10.14
N THR A 91 3.84 -27.64 11.04
CA THR A 91 3.47 -26.24 10.92
C THR A 91 4.71 -25.45 10.52
N ILE A 92 4.63 -24.77 9.40
CA ILE A 92 5.71 -23.95 8.84
C ILE A 92 5.23 -22.51 8.89
N THR A 93 5.98 -21.64 9.57
CA THR A 93 5.73 -20.20 9.54
C THR A 93 6.81 -19.55 8.68
N GLY A 94 6.39 -18.71 7.74
CA GLY A 94 7.27 -17.95 6.87
C GLY A 94 7.09 -16.45 7.04
N MET A 95 8.17 -15.74 6.78
CA MET A 95 8.20 -14.27 6.76
C MET A 95 8.76 -13.79 5.43
N GLY A 96 8.16 -12.71 4.90
CA GLY A 96 8.64 -12.02 3.71
C GLY A 96 9.94 -11.26 3.96
N TYR A 97 10.60 -10.86 2.88
CA TYR A 97 11.94 -10.26 2.94
C TYR A 97 11.96 -8.86 3.58
N LEU A 98 10.82 -8.20 3.73
CA LEU A 98 10.75 -6.94 4.48
C LEU A 98 11.26 -7.12 5.92
N ALA A 99 11.08 -8.28 6.54
CA ALA A 99 11.60 -8.58 7.86
C ALA A 99 13.14 -8.53 7.93
N ASP A 100 13.82 -8.91 6.85
CA ASP A 100 15.28 -8.91 6.79
C ASP A 100 15.86 -7.49 6.91
N LEU A 101 15.13 -6.45 6.53
CA LEU A 101 15.54 -5.05 6.68
C LEU A 101 15.75 -4.64 8.14
N GLY A 102 15.10 -5.32 9.08
CA GLY A 102 15.31 -5.12 10.52
C GLY A 102 16.71 -5.53 11.01
N TYR A 103 17.47 -6.25 10.20
CA TYR A 103 18.82 -6.71 10.53
C TYR A 103 19.93 -6.00 9.72
N VAL A 104 19.55 -5.10 8.81
CA VAL A 104 20.50 -4.34 7.98
C VAL A 104 20.71 -2.97 8.60
N GLU A 105 21.95 -2.65 8.97
CA GLU A 105 22.31 -1.33 9.50
C GLU A 105 22.59 -0.34 8.37
N VAL A 106 22.01 0.86 8.46
CA VAL A 106 22.18 1.97 7.52
C VAL A 106 22.46 3.28 8.27
N GLY A 107 22.92 4.32 7.58
CA GLY A 107 23.09 5.65 8.17
C GLY A 107 24.36 5.84 9.02
N ALA A 108 25.21 4.81 9.16
CA ALA A 108 26.45 4.90 9.97
C ALA A 108 27.41 6.00 9.51
N SER A 109 27.37 6.40 8.24
CA SER A 109 28.18 7.49 7.69
C SER A 109 27.46 8.85 7.64
N GLY A 110 26.24 8.90 8.17
CA GLY A 110 25.31 10.02 7.96
C GLY A 110 24.66 9.98 6.59
N TRP A 111 23.80 10.95 6.34
CA TRP A 111 23.00 11.05 5.13
C TRP A 111 23.33 12.35 4.38
N SER A 112 23.34 12.28 3.05
CA SER A 112 23.41 13.48 2.21
C SER A 112 22.05 14.20 2.19
N GLU A 113 22.05 15.45 1.75
CA GLU A 113 20.82 16.13 1.37
C GLU A 113 20.36 15.58 0.03
N GLU A 114 19.13 15.06 -0.01
CA GLU A 114 18.60 14.34 -1.16
C GLU A 114 17.07 14.30 -1.15
N THR A 115 16.44 13.71 -2.14
CA THR A 115 15.00 13.44 -2.11
C THR A 115 14.72 12.22 -1.26
N VAL A 116 13.48 12.10 -0.76
CA VAL A 116 13.00 10.90 -0.04
C VAL A 116 13.22 9.64 -0.88
N ARG A 117 12.98 9.73 -2.19
CA ARG A 117 13.18 8.62 -3.12
C ARG A 117 14.65 8.17 -3.20
N GLN A 118 15.58 9.13 -3.32
CA GLN A 118 17.00 8.80 -3.37
C GLN A 118 17.46 8.13 -2.07
N ARG A 119 17.00 8.63 -0.93
CA ARG A 119 17.31 8.01 0.37
C ARG A 119 16.73 6.61 0.50
N ALA A 120 15.48 6.40 0.07
CA ALA A 120 14.89 5.07 0.04
C ALA A 120 15.69 4.11 -0.84
N GLU A 121 16.16 4.57 -2.01
CA GLU A 121 17.00 3.78 -2.91
C GLU A 121 18.36 3.43 -2.30
N GLU A 122 19.00 4.36 -1.58
CA GLU A 122 20.25 4.08 -0.84
C GLU A 122 20.04 3.01 0.23
N ILE A 123 18.97 3.13 1.02
CA ILE A 123 18.60 2.15 2.05
C ILE A 123 18.35 0.77 1.42
N LEU A 124 17.55 0.70 0.37
CA LEU A 124 17.21 -0.54 -0.31
C LEU A 124 18.42 -1.18 -0.98
N THR A 125 19.27 -0.37 -1.61
CA THR A 125 20.53 -0.85 -2.22
C THR A 125 21.47 -1.41 -1.16
N ALA A 126 21.59 -0.75 -0.02
CA ALA A 126 22.42 -1.24 1.09
C ALA A 126 21.93 -2.58 1.65
N SER A 127 20.63 -2.87 1.57
CA SER A 127 20.07 -4.14 2.02
C SER A 127 20.50 -5.34 1.18
N GLY A 128 20.85 -5.12 -0.10
CA GLY A 128 21.16 -6.19 -1.06
C GLY A 128 19.94 -7.03 -1.46
N LEU A 129 18.74 -6.67 -1.02
CA LEU A 129 17.49 -7.36 -1.37
C LEU A 129 16.96 -6.88 -2.72
N SER A 130 16.13 -7.70 -3.36
CA SER A 130 15.39 -7.29 -4.54
C SER A 130 14.35 -6.24 -4.17
N TYR A 131 14.32 -5.13 -4.90
CA TYR A 131 13.36 -4.06 -4.60
C TYR A 131 12.79 -3.43 -5.88
N LEU A 132 11.64 -2.80 -5.71
CA LEU A 132 11.04 -1.89 -6.66
C LEU A 132 10.95 -0.52 -5.98
N ASN A 133 11.61 0.45 -6.56
CA ASN A 133 11.36 1.83 -6.23
C ASN A 133 10.20 2.27 -7.13
N GLY A 134 8.98 1.95 -6.67
CA GLY A 134 7.76 2.12 -7.43
C GLY A 134 7.37 3.59 -7.46
N GLY A 135 7.14 4.07 -8.65
CA GLY A 135 6.66 5.41 -8.90
C GLY A 135 7.24 5.99 -10.17
N ASP A 136 6.54 6.95 -10.73
CA ASP A 136 7.05 7.77 -11.81
C ASP A 136 8.35 8.44 -11.33
N PRO A 137 9.45 8.37 -12.12
CA PRO A 137 10.68 9.06 -11.80
C PRO A 137 10.50 10.58 -11.59
N ASP A 138 9.43 11.16 -12.09
CA ASP A 138 9.18 12.58 -12.04
C ASP A 138 8.34 13.05 -10.83
N ILE A 139 7.78 12.14 -10.03
CA ILE A 139 7.14 12.53 -8.77
C ILE A 139 8.23 12.84 -7.75
N THR A 140 8.44 14.11 -7.53
CA THR A 140 9.36 14.62 -6.52
C THR A 140 8.76 14.41 -5.13
N LEU A 141 9.10 13.27 -4.52
CA LEU A 141 9.00 13.15 -3.07
C LEU A 141 9.81 14.29 -2.43
N HIS A 142 9.34 14.76 -1.30
CA HIS A 142 9.95 15.87 -0.58
C HIS A 142 11.47 15.72 -0.43
N SER A 143 12.19 16.85 -0.45
CA SER A 143 13.60 16.86 -0.11
C SER A 143 13.80 16.68 1.37
N VAL A 144 14.77 15.85 1.75
CA VAL A 144 15.17 15.61 3.14
C VAL A 144 16.57 16.19 3.40
N SER A 145 16.76 16.71 4.58
CA SER A 145 18.02 17.30 5.00
C SER A 145 19.13 16.26 5.14
N ALA A 146 20.37 16.71 5.09
CA ALA A 146 21.49 15.89 5.51
C ALA A 146 21.34 15.51 6.99
N GLY A 147 21.51 14.23 7.29
CA GLY A 147 21.43 13.68 8.64
C GLY A 147 22.79 13.37 9.23
N ASN A 148 22.87 13.36 10.55
CA ASN A 148 24.05 12.92 11.26
C ASN A 148 24.32 11.43 11.07
N ALA A 149 25.52 10.99 11.42
CA ALA A 149 25.89 9.58 11.47
C ALA A 149 25.20 8.91 12.69
N GLU A 150 23.97 8.48 12.49
CA GLU A 150 23.17 7.76 13.48
C GLU A 150 22.73 6.44 12.86
N PRO A 151 23.40 5.32 13.21
CA PRO A 151 23.01 4.00 12.69
C PRO A 151 21.58 3.65 13.09
N SER A 152 20.82 3.21 12.11
CA SER A 152 19.46 2.68 12.31
C SER A 152 19.28 1.42 11.47
N THR A 153 18.21 0.67 11.69
CA THR A 153 17.88 -0.42 10.78
C THR A 153 17.33 0.14 9.46
N ALA A 154 17.55 -0.59 8.38
CA ALA A 154 16.97 -0.22 7.08
C ALA A 154 15.44 -0.13 7.14
N LEU A 155 14.80 -1.00 7.95
CA LEU A 155 13.36 -0.98 8.18
C LEU A 155 12.91 0.31 8.85
N ASP A 156 13.61 0.73 9.92
CA ASP A 156 13.31 1.99 10.63
C ASP A 156 13.52 3.20 9.70
N GLY A 157 14.57 3.17 8.88
CA GLY A 157 14.85 4.20 7.90
C GLY A 157 13.71 4.36 6.88
N LEU A 158 13.23 3.26 6.30
CA LEU A 158 12.08 3.29 5.38
C LEU A 158 10.79 3.73 6.09
N ALA A 159 10.57 3.26 7.32
CA ALA A 159 9.40 3.65 8.09
C ALA A 159 9.37 5.17 8.37
N GLN A 160 10.51 5.76 8.72
CA GLN A 160 10.64 7.19 8.93
C GLN A 160 10.39 7.96 7.61
N LEU A 161 11.01 7.56 6.51
CA LEU A 161 10.79 8.19 5.22
C LEU A 161 9.32 8.15 4.78
N ALA A 162 8.67 7.00 4.95
CA ALA A 162 7.25 6.84 4.65
C ALA A 162 6.37 7.74 5.53
N GLN A 163 6.69 7.85 6.82
CA GLN A 163 5.96 8.74 7.73
C GLN A 163 6.11 10.21 7.32
N TRP A 164 7.32 10.63 6.96
CA TRP A 164 7.58 12.03 6.58
C TRP A 164 6.90 12.40 5.27
N SER A 165 7.06 11.58 4.24
CA SER A 165 6.54 11.86 2.90
C SER A 165 5.08 11.47 2.68
N GLY A 166 4.54 10.57 3.51
CA GLY A 166 3.27 9.91 3.25
C GLY A 166 3.37 8.70 2.33
N ALA A 167 4.56 8.33 1.87
CA ALA A 167 4.81 7.12 1.10
C ALA A 167 4.41 5.86 1.88
N THR A 168 4.35 4.74 1.17
CA THR A 168 4.16 3.42 1.77
C THR A 168 5.29 2.48 1.35
N TYR A 169 5.48 1.41 2.11
CA TYR A 169 6.43 0.35 1.78
C TYR A 169 5.83 -1.00 2.16
N TYR A 170 6.17 -2.03 1.43
CA TYR A 170 5.69 -3.40 1.66
C TYR A 170 6.56 -4.40 0.88
N ASP A 171 6.42 -5.67 1.15
CA ASP A 171 6.93 -6.73 0.29
C ASP A 171 5.81 -7.30 -0.59
N ASP A 172 6.08 -7.41 -1.88
CA ASP A 172 5.12 -7.93 -2.85
C ASP A 172 5.12 -9.48 -2.83
N PRO A 173 4.12 -10.12 -3.48
CA PRO A 173 4.05 -11.58 -3.53
C PRO A 173 5.27 -12.26 -4.18
N GLN A 174 6.09 -11.52 -4.95
CA GLN A 174 7.34 -11.98 -5.53
C GLN A 174 8.53 -11.86 -4.55
N GLY A 175 8.30 -11.34 -3.35
CA GLY A 175 9.35 -11.13 -2.34
C GLY A 175 10.24 -9.92 -2.61
N ARG A 176 9.79 -8.95 -3.42
CA ARG A 176 10.51 -7.70 -3.64
C ARG A 176 10.01 -6.65 -2.67
N ILE A 177 10.93 -5.86 -2.15
CA ILE A 177 10.55 -4.70 -1.33
C ILE A 177 10.08 -3.58 -2.25
N VAL A 178 8.92 -3.03 -1.98
CA VAL A 178 8.35 -1.89 -2.70
C VAL A 178 8.36 -0.68 -1.80
N PHE A 179 8.88 0.44 -2.29
CA PHE A 179 8.69 1.76 -1.69
C PHE A 179 7.95 2.62 -2.71
N GLU A 180 6.78 3.09 -2.36
CA GLU A 180 5.85 3.70 -3.30
C GLU A 180 5.28 5.00 -2.74
N ASP A 181 5.27 6.02 -3.61
CA ASP A 181 4.62 7.28 -3.28
C ASP A 181 3.12 7.12 -3.16
N TYR A 182 2.55 7.93 -2.31
CA TYR A 182 1.11 8.00 -2.08
C TYR A 182 0.33 8.34 -3.36
N GLY A 183 0.87 9.21 -4.20
CA GLY A 183 0.25 9.62 -5.45
C GLY A 183 0.07 8.50 -6.48
N ASN A 184 0.81 7.41 -6.37
CA ASN A 184 0.73 6.27 -7.29
C ASN A 184 -0.29 5.20 -6.88
N ARG A 185 -0.83 5.30 -5.69
CA ARG A 185 -1.80 4.32 -5.18
C ARG A 185 -3.16 4.52 -5.86
N GLY A 186 -3.75 3.45 -6.35
CA GLY A 186 -5.02 3.45 -7.09
C GLY A 186 -4.92 3.81 -8.57
N ILE A 187 -3.73 4.22 -9.05
CA ILE A 187 -3.49 4.48 -10.46
C ILE A 187 -2.95 3.21 -11.12
N THR A 188 -3.81 2.29 -11.45
CA THR A 188 -3.43 1.13 -12.26
C THR A 188 -3.50 1.47 -13.74
N THR A 189 -2.50 2.16 -14.26
CA THR A 189 -2.33 2.51 -15.68
C THR A 189 -3.31 3.54 -16.23
N PHE A 190 -2.83 4.77 -16.42
CA PHE A 190 -3.39 5.61 -17.47
C PHE A 190 -3.12 4.94 -18.81
N ALA A 191 -4.15 4.51 -19.50
CA ALA A 191 -4.05 4.07 -20.88
C ALA A 191 -3.87 5.32 -21.76
N GLY A 192 -2.65 5.84 -21.81
CA GLY A 192 -2.25 6.92 -22.66
C GLY A 192 -1.78 8.16 -21.89
N THR A 193 -0.50 8.46 -22.01
CA THR A 193 -0.01 9.80 -21.72
C THR A 193 -0.60 10.78 -22.72
N TRP A 194 -0.89 11.99 -22.31
CA TRP A 194 -1.33 13.05 -23.20
C TRP A 194 -0.40 13.23 -24.42
N SER A 195 0.89 12.96 -24.24
CA SER A 195 1.88 12.96 -25.32
C SER A 195 1.62 11.95 -26.43
N ASN A 196 0.80 10.93 -26.22
CA ASN A 196 0.41 9.94 -27.21
C ASN A 196 -0.90 10.30 -27.93
N GLN A 197 -1.58 11.37 -27.53
CA GLN A 197 -2.72 11.90 -28.25
C GLN A 197 -2.22 12.82 -29.37
N THR A 198 -2.36 12.36 -30.60
CA THR A 198 -1.98 13.12 -31.80
C THR A 198 -3.00 14.20 -32.16
N ASP A 199 -4.16 14.19 -31.51
CA ASP A 199 -5.25 15.13 -31.76
C ASP A 199 -5.18 16.30 -30.81
N THR A 200 -5.35 17.50 -31.32
CA THR A 200 -5.48 18.69 -30.49
C THR A 200 -6.84 18.69 -29.77
N TRP A 201 -6.91 19.28 -28.60
CA TRP A 201 -8.15 19.43 -27.82
C TRP A 201 -9.33 19.94 -28.67
N ALA A 202 -9.07 20.88 -29.57
CA ALA A 202 -10.07 21.43 -30.49
C ALA A 202 -10.61 20.41 -31.49
N ALA A 203 -9.88 19.34 -31.79
CA ALA A 203 -10.27 18.31 -32.75
C ALA A 203 -11.12 17.19 -32.10
N THR A 204 -10.99 16.99 -30.78
CA THR A 204 -11.74 15.94 -30.09
C THR A 204 -13.18 16.31 -29.76
N GLY A 205 -13.54 17.59 -29.80
CA GLY A 205 -14.93 18.05 -29.65
C GLY A 205 -15.64 17.62 -28.36
N GLY A 206 -14.90 17.09 -27.40
CA GLY A 206 -15.41 16.58 -26.13
C GLY A 206 -15.49 17.68 -25.07
N THR A 207 -16.44 17.55 -24.15
CA THR A 207 -16.41 18.26 -22.87
C THR A 207 -15.56 17.47 -21.87
N TRP A 208 -15.10 18.10 -20.81
CA TRP A 208 -14.40 17.44 -19.71
C TRP A 208 -15.12 16.19 -19.19
N GLU A 209 -16.43 16.19 -19.19
CA GLU A 209 -17.27 15.08 -18.78
C GLU A 209 -17.23 13.87 -19.74
N SER A 210 -16.71 14.05 -20.97
CA SER A 210 -16.65 13.00 -21.97
C SER A 210 -15.32 12.25 -22.06
N PHE A 211 -14.31 12.64 -21.28
CA PHE A 211 -13.11 11.84 -21.11
C PHE A 211 -13.35 10.84 -19.97
N PRO A 212 -13.55 9.57 -20.26
CA PRO A 212 -13.57 8.58 -19.19
C PRO A 212 -12.15 8.52 -18.61
N LEU A 213 -11.97 9.11 -17.43
CA LEU A 213 -10.94 8.65 -16.50
C LEU A 213 -11.32 7.20 -16.20
N THR A 214 -10.87 6.28 -17.03
CA THR A 214 -10.97 4.87 -16.71
C THR A 214 -9.90 4.60 -15.67
N ILE A 215 -10.20 4.94 -14.44
CA ILE A 215 -9.50 4.37 -13.30
C ILE A 215 -9.82 2.88 -13.42
N ALA A 216 -8.86 2.09 -13.88
CA ALA A 216 -9.04 0.65 -14.04
C ALA A 216 -9.02 0.00 -12.66
N GLY A 217 -10.03 0.33 -11.83
CA GLY A 217 -10.31 -0.38 -10.60
C GLY A 217 -10.92 -1.74 -10.90
N PHE A 218 -10.63 -2.71 -10.06
CA PHE A 218 -11.35 -3.98 -10.09
C PHE A 218 -12.71 -3.79 -9.41
N THR A 219 -13.79 -4.08 -10.13
CA THR A 219 -15.15 -4.00 -9.57
C THR A 219 -15.53 -5.32 -8.92
N LEU A 220 -15.87 -5.27 -7.65
CA LEU A 220 -16.45 -6.38 -6.87
C LEU A 220 -17.94 -6.11 -6.65
N ASP A 221 -18.79 -7.02 -7.13
CA ASP A 221 -20.20 -7.01 -6.80
C ASP A 221 -20.44 -7.81 -5.51
N VAL A 222 -21.09 -7.19 -4.53
CA VAL A 222 -21.42 -7.85 -3.25
C VAL A 222 -22.42 -8.98 -3.43
N ASP A 223 -23.21 -8.98 -4.51
CA ASP A 223 -24.28 -9.96 -4.72
C ASP A 223 -23.70 -11.31 -5.15
N GLY A 224 -23.38 -12.16 -4.17
CA GLY A 224 -23.06 -13.58 -4.34
C GLY A 224 -21.61 -14.01 -4.06
N VAL A 225 -20.62 -13.11 -4.05
CA VAL A 225 -19.21 -13.49 -3.86
C VAL A 225 -18.53 -12.77 -2.69
N VAL A 226 -19.09 -11.64 -2.25
CA VAL A 226 -18.59 -10.88 -1.11
C VAL A 226 -19.47 -11.13 0.11
N PHE A 227 -18.85 -11.39 1.23
CA PHE A 227 -19.58 -11.56 2.49
C PHE A 227 -19.01 -10.68 3.60
N SER A 228 -19.89 -10.36 4.56
CA SER A 228 -19.55 -9.59 5.76
C SER A 228 -18.88 -8.24 5.54
N PRO A 229 -19.35 -7.38 4.60
CA PRO A 229 -18.86 -6.02 4.52
C PRO A 229 -19.22 -5.26 5.80
N VAL A 230 -18.22 -4.65 6.43
CA VAL A 230 -18.42 -3.89 7.68
C VAL A 230 -18.09 -2.42 7.46
N TRP A 231 -19.14 -1.59 7.56
CA TRP A 231 -18.98 -0.15 7.56
C TRP A 231 -18.60 0.37 8.94
N SER A 232 -17.60 1.21 8.99
CA SER A 232 -17.19 1.88 10.22
C SER A 232 -17.01 3.38 9.99
N LYS A 233 -17.27 4.16 11.03
CA LYS A 233 -17.00 5.60 11.07
C LYS A 233 -16.55 5.93 12.48
N SER A 234 -15.34 6.49 12.62
CA SER A 234 -14.72 6.71 13.92
C SER A 234 -14.25 8.16 14.09
N LEU A 235 -14.42 8.69 15.28
CA LEU A 235 -13.77 9.94 15.68
C LEU A 235 -12.27 9.73 15.97
N GLY A 236 -11.82 8.50 16.16
CA GLY A 236 -10.42 8.18 16.41
C GLY A 236 -9.51 8.49 15.23
N SER A 237 -10.06 8.49 14.01
CA SER A 237 -9.32 8.82 12.80
C SER A 237 -9.29 10.33 12.47
N VAL A 238 -9.98 11.16 13.24
CA VAL A 238 -10.02 12.61 12.98
C VAL A 238 -8.74 13.28 13.48
N ILE A 239 -8.08 14.00 12.58
CA ILE A 239 -6.95 14.89 12.86
C ILE A 239 -7.30 16.25 12.22
N ASN A 240 -7.39 17.29 13.04
CA ASN A 240 -7.82 18.62 12.58
C ASN A 240 -6.91 19.76 13.04
N ASP A 241 -5.77 19.42 13.63
CA ASP A 241 -4.71 20.33 14.03
C ASP A 241 -3.39 19.60 13.83
N VAL A 242 -2.61 19.98 12.83
CA VAL A 242 -1.37 19.29 12.44
C VAL A 242 -0.21 20.25 12.55
N THR A 243 0.80 19.84 13.30
CA THR A 243 2.11 20.52 13.36
C THR A 243 3.16 19.62 12.75
N VAL A 244 3.88 20.13 11.74
CA VAL A 244 5.00 19.43 11.09
C VAL A 244 6.28 20.23 11.36
N THR A 245 7.30 19.56 11.88
CA THR A 245 8.65 20.14 11.99
C THR A 245 9.40 19.98 10.66
N TYR A 246 10.30 20.90 10.37
CA TYR A 246 11.20 20.82 9.23
C TYR A 246 12.60 21.34 9.59
N HIS A 247 13.61 20.94 8.84
CA HIS A 247 15.01 21.30 9.09
C HIS A 247 15.62 22.01 7.89
N SER A 248 15.72 23.34 7.96
CA SER A 248 16.33 24.15 6.90
C SER A 248 17.83 24.33 7.15
N GLY A 249 18.69 23.66 6.41
CA GLY A 249 20.12 23.94 6.46
C GLY A 249 21.01 22.80 5.97
N GLY A 250 21.98 23.11 5.14
CA GLY A 250 22.97 22.18 4.63
C GLY A 250 24.20 22.09 5.55
N GLY A 251 24.70 20.88 5.74
CA GLY A 251 26.03 20.59 6.23
C GLY A 251 26.14 20.27 7.72
N GLY A 252 26.19 18.99 8.06
CA GLY A 252 26.87 18.43 9.23
C GLY A 252 26.33 18.77 10.62
N GLY A 253 25.13 19.21 10.72
CA GLY A 253 24.41 19.48 11.96
C GLY A 253 22.99 19.90 11.62
N HIS A 254 22.04 19.54 12.47
CA HIS A 254 20.66 19.96 12.28
C HIS A 254 20.61 21.48 12.03
N GLY A 255 20.20 21.88 10.81
CA GLY A 255 19.94 23.27 10.49
C GLY A 255 18.87 23.87 11.41
N ALA A 256 18.53 25.14 11.18
CA ALA A 256 17.47 25.76 11.99
C ALA A 256 16.18 24.95 11.86
N THR A 257 15.70 24.41 12.97
CA THR A 257 14.41 23.71 13.06
C THR A 257 13.30 24.75 12.99
N GLY A 258 12.34 24.54 12.10
CA GLY A 258 11.12 25.32 12.03
C GLY A 258 9.90 24.40 12.21
N GLU A 259 8.75 25.03 12.42
CA GLU A 259 7.47 24.34 12.54
C GLU A 259 6.45 25.04 11.65
N VAL A 260 5.59 24.25 11.01
CA VAL A 260 4.38 24.73 10.33
C VAL A 260 3.18 24.10 11.00
N ASN A 261 2.11 24.87 11.11
CA ASN A 261 0.86 24.38 11.69
C ASN A 261 -0.28 24.65 10.70
N GLN A 262 -1.12 23.61 10.50
CA GLN A 262 -2.35 23.68 9.70
C GLN A 262 -3.51 23.21 10.56
N THR A 263 -4.65 23.88 10.43
CA THR A 263 -5.86 23.56 11.21
C THR A 263 -7.12 23.67 10.37
N ASP A 264 -8.08 22.79 10.64
CA ASP A 264 -9.45 22.90 10.14
C ASP A 264 -10.37 23.42 11.25
N SER A 265 -10.73 24.71 11.19
CA SER A 265 -11.54 25.35 12.21
C SER A 265 -12.99 24.83 12.25
N ALA A 266 -13.54 24.38 11.13
CA ALA A 266 -14.89 23.82 11.04
C ALA A 266 -14.93 22.47 11.74
N SER A 267 -13.95 21.61 11.47
CA SER A 267 -13.79 20.33 12.13
C SER A 267 -13.52 20.48 13.63
N ILE A 268 -12.66 21.42 14.04
CA ILE A 268 -12.41 21.71 15.46
C ILE A 268 -13.71 22.10 16.17
N THR A 269 -14.54 22.91 15.53
CA THR A 269 -15.84 23.29 16.08
C THR A 269 -16.79 22.11 16.21
N ALA A 270 -16.80 21.20 15.22
CA ALA A 270 -17.71 20.05 15.20
C ALA A 270 -17.28 18.90 16.12
N TYR A 271 -15.97 18.61 16.20
CA TYR A 271 -15.45 17.39 16.82
C TYR A 271 -14.47 17.64 17.96
N GLY A 272 -14.17 18.91 18.28
CA GLY A 272 -13.11 19.30 19.20
C GLY A 272 -11.71 19.20 18.56
N ARG A 273 -10.75 19.89 19.17
CA ARG A 273 -9.35 19.89 18.70
C ARG A 273 -8.74 18.51 18.85
N ARG A 274 -8.13 18.00 17.77
CA ARG A 274 -7.43 16.72 17.67
C ARG A 274 -6.09 16.95 17.03
N GLU A 275 -5.12 17.10 17.87
CA GLU A 275 -3.75 17.47 17.51
C GLU A 275 -2.96 16.24 17.06
N TYR A 276 -2.19 16.42 15.99
CA TYR A 276 -1.17 15.49 15.51
C TYR A 276 0.13 16.26 15.27
N ARG A 277 1.21 15.76 15.86
CA ARG A 277 2.54 16.33 15.68
C ARG A 277 3.42 15.35 14.93
N LEU A 278 4.00 15.80 13.83
CA LEU A 278 4.90 15.03 12.98
C LEU A 278 6.28 15.67 13.01
N GLU A 279 7.24 14.97 13.58
CA GLU A 279 8.65 15.36 13.53
C GLU A 279 9.28 14.77 12.27
N THR A 280 9.92 15.61 11.45
CA THR A 280 10.46 15.20 10.15
C THR A 280 11.84 15.81 9.90
N GLU A 281 12.57 15.20 8.96
CA GLU A 281 13.76 15.77 8.34
C GLU A 281 13.45 16.45 6.98
N ILE A 282 12.19 16.78 6.72
CA ILE A 282 11.80 17.57 5.54
C ILE A 282 12.58 18.88 5.54
N LYS A 283 13.14 19.27 4.38
CA LYS A 283 14.05 20.39 4.29
C LYS A 283 13.35 21.74 4.22
N THR A 284 12.21 21.83 3.59
CA THR A 284 11.57 23.12 3.31
C THR A 284 10.27 23.30 4.09
N SER A 285 9.97 24.56 4.45
CA SER A 285 8.68 24.90 5.05
C SER A 285 7.51 24.67 4.09
N THR A 286 7.75 24.80 2.78
CA THR A 286 6.75 24.55 1.73
C THR A 286 6.33 23.09 1.75
N ASP A 287 7.29 22.14 1.68
CA ASP A 287 6.99 20.70 1.72
C ASP A 287 6.32 20.30 3.04
N ALA A 288 6.78 20.87 4.17
CA ALA A 288 6.15 20.65 5.46
C ALA A 288 4.71 21.17 5.51
N THR A 289 4.44 22.31 4.86
CA THR A 289 3.08 22.87 4.73
C THR A 289 2.20 21.97 3.87
N THR A 290 2.70 21.52 2.73
CA THR A 290 1.99 20.57 1.86
C THR A 290 1.67 19.27 2.60
N ARG A 291 2.64 18.73 3.35
CA ARG A 291 2.41 17.52 4.17
C ARG A 291 1.35 17.73 5.24
N ALA A 292 1.39 18.85 5.96
CA ALA A 292 0.40 19.17 6.99
C ALA A 292 -1.00 19.36 6.39
N ALA A 293 -1.09 20.08 5.26
CA ALA A 293 -2.35 20.29 4.55
C ALA A 293 -2.93 18.96 4.04
N GLY A 294 -2.11 18.07 3.49
CA GLY A 294 -2.54 16.75 3.04
C GLY A 294 -3.17 15.92 4.17
N ILE A 295 -2.56 15.92 5.36
CA ILE A 295 -3.13 15.22 6.52
C ILE A 295 -4.48 15.83 6.92
N ILE A 296 -4.58 17.15 6.98
CA ILE A 296 -5.84 17.85 7.30
C ILE A 296 -6.93 17.50 6.29
N THR A 297 -6.64 17.62 5.00
CA THR A 297 -7.59 17.33 3.92
C THR A 297 -8.14 15.89 4.03
N ALA A 298 -7.25 14.94 4.28
CA ALA A 298 -7.61 13.53 4.39
C ALA A 298 -8.41 13.20 5.67
N GLN A 299 -8.08 13.84 6.81
CA GLN A 299 -8.49 13.35 8.13
C GLN A 299 -9.28 14.35 8.99
N ALA A 300 -9.52 15.58 8.52
CA ALA A 300 -10.26 16.54 9.32
C ALA A 300 -11.70 16.11 9.64
N ASN A 301 -12.30 15.29 8.80
CA ASN A 301 -13.67 14.82 8.97
C ASN A 301 -13.75 13.30 9.08
N PRO A 302 -14.58 12.75 9.97
CA PRO A 302 -14.77 11.32 10.06
C PRO A 302 -15.52 10.81 8.83
N LEU A 303 -14.91 9.85 8.13
CA LEU A 303 -15.46 9.23 6.93
C LEU A 303 -16.04 7.85 7.24
N TRP A 304 -17.03 7.43 6.46
CA TRP A 304 -17.43 6.04 6.42
C TRP A 304 -16.38 5.24 5.65
N ASN A 305 -15.85 4.22 6.27
CA ASN A 305 -14.87 3.32 5.68
C ASN A 305 -15.42 1.89 5.65
N LEU A 306 -15.22 1.21 4.53
CA LEU A 306 -15.44 -0.22 4.39
C LEU A 306 -14.10 -0.93 4.66
N GLY A 307 -13.83 -1.16 5.95
CA GLY A 307 -12.48 -1.58 6.39
C GLY A 307 -12.04 -2.94 5.86
N GLN A 308 -12.96 -3.90 5.78
CA GLN A 308 -12.64 -5.25 5.31
C GLN A 308 -13.75 -5.81 4.42
N VAL A 309 -13.33 -6.56 3.40
CA VAL A 309 -14.21 -7.28 2.47
C VAL A 309 -13.64 -8.67 2.24
N SER A 310 -14.44 -9.69 2.52
CA SER A 310 -14.06 -11.09 2.29
C SER A 310 -14.71 -11.63 1.02
N ILE A 311 -13.91 -12.29 0.20
CA ILE A 311 -14.27 -12.79 -1.13
C ILE A 311 -14.16 -14.31 -1.13
N LEU A 312 -15.19 -15.01 -1.57
CA LEU A 312 -15.15 -16.44 -1.84
C LEU A 312 -14.47 -16.67 -3.20
N ALA A 313 -13.15 -16.71 -3.21
CA ALA A 313 -12.37 -16.75 -4.44
C ALA A 313 -12.68 -17.98 -5.31
N HIS A 314 -13.04 -19.12 -4.68
CA HIS A 314 -13.42 -20.35 -5.37
C HIS A 314 -14.79 -20.28 -6.09
N GLU A 315 -15.58 -19.24 -5.83
CA GLU A 315 -16.86 -19.00 -6.51
C GLU A 315 -16.74 -17.96 -7.65
N LEU A 316 -15.61 -17.27 -7.76
CA LEU A 316 -15.37 -16.31 -8.82
C LEU A 316 -15.26 -16.98 -10.21
N SER A 317 -15.59 -16.23 -11.26
CA SER A 317 -15.21 -16.60 -12.60
C SER A 317 -13.68 -16.63 -12.73
N GLU A 318 -13.14 -17.42 -13.66
CA GLU A 318 -11.67 -17.45 -13.92
C GLU A 318 -11.10 -16.04 -14.21
N THR A 319 -11.86 -15.23 -14.93
CA THR A 319 -11.46 -13.85 -15.25
C THR A 319 -11.41 -12.95 -14.02
N ASP A 320 -12.39 -13.05 -13.14
CA ASP A 320 -12.44 -12.22 -11.93
C ASP A 320 -11.46 -12.74 -10.86
N LEU A 321 -11.29 -14.04 -10.77
CA LEU A 321 -10.25 -14.64 -9.94
C LEU A 321 -8.85 -14.15 -10.36
N ASP A 322 -8.54 -14.17 -11.66
CA ASP A 322 -7.26 -13.67 -12.17
C ASP A 322 -7.03 -12.19 -11.79
N LYS A 323 -8.06 -11.36 -11.86
CA LYS A 323 -7.97 -9.95 -11.43
C LYS A 323 -7.71 -9.83 -9.92
N VAL A 324 -8.46 -10.58 -9.09
CA VAL A 324 -8.28 -10.54 -7.63
C VAL A 324 -6.90 -11.05 -7.22
N LEU A 325 -6.42 -12.12 -7.86
CA LEU A 325 -5.10 -12.67 -7.57
C LEU A 325 -3.94 -11.75 -7.99
N LYS A 326 -4.19 -10.80 -8.88
CA LYS A 326 -3.22 -9.77 -9.32
C LYS A 326 -3.27 -8.48 -8.49
N LEU A 327 -4.20 -8.37 -7.54
CA LEU A 327 -4.24 -7.21 -6.66
C LEU A 327 -2.96 -7.11 -5.83
N VAL A 328 -2.49 -5.89 -5.70
CA VAL A 328 -1.34 -5.51 -4.87
C VAL A 328 -1.75 -4.41 -3.90
N SER A 329 -0.96 -4.14 -2.89
CA SER A 329 -1.15 -2.97 -2.03
C SER A 329 -1.18 -1.70 -2.91
N GLY A 330 -2.08 -0.78 -2.62
CA GLY A 330 -2.27 0.42 -3.43
C GLY A 330 -3.29 0.28 -4.57
N ALA A 331 -3.71 -0.93 -4.95
CA ALA A 331 -4.69 -1.12 -6.02
C ALA A 331 -6.07 -0.54 -5.65
N LEU A 332 -6.78 0.03 -6.63
CA LEU A 332 -8.15 0.48 -6.46
C LEU A 332 -9.14 -0.66 -6.65
N VAL A 333 -10.04 -0.81 -5.71
CA VAL A 333 -11.18 -1.75 -5.78
C VAL A 333 -12.48 -0.98 -5.64
N ILE A 334 -13.41 -1.20 -6.56
CA ILE A 334 -14.75 -0.63 -6.52
C ILE A 334 -15.71 -1.71 -6.04
N VAL A 335 -16.27 -1.54 -4.85
CA VAL A 335 -17.24 -2.47 -4.27
C VAL A 335 -18.64 -1.95 -4.53
N THR A 336 -19.43 -2.67 -5.32
CA THR A 336 -20.79 -2.30 -5.72
C THR A 336 -21.82 -3.25 -5.14
N GLY A 337 -23.10 -2.99 -5.40
CA GLY A 337 -24.20 -3.86 -4.94
C GLY A 337 -24.48 -3.78 -3.44
N MET A 338 -23.99 -2.76 -2.75
CA MET A 338 -24.24 -2.59 -1.32
C MET A 338 -25.75 -2.40 -1.03
N PRO A 339 -26.23 -2.92 0.12
CA PRO A 339 -27.62 -2.71 0.50
C PRO A 339 -27.99 -1.21 0.55
N VAL A 340 -29.15 -0.87 0.00
CA VAL A 340 -29.68 0.53 -0.01
C VAL A 340 -29.86 1.12 1.39
N THR A 341 -29.85 0.32 2.43
CA THR A 341 -29.88 0.73 3.84
C THR A 341 -28.48 1.07 4.39
N GLY A 342 -27.43 0.80 3.63
CA GLY A 342 -26.05 1.13 3.99
C GLY A 342 -25.73 2.63 3.80
N PRO A 343 -24.55 3.07 4.25
CA PRO A 343 -24.12 4.46 4.08
C PRO A 343 -23.98 4.88 2.61
N TYR A 344 -23.51 3.97 1.76
CA TYR A 344 -23.30 4.17 0.33
C TYR A 344 -23.67 2.91 -0.45
N ALA A 345 -24.15 3.09 -1.69
CA ALA A 345 -24.44 2.00 -2.61
C ALA A 345 -23.17 1.40 -3.26
N GLU A 346 -22.09 2.18 -3.27
CA GLU A 346 -20.79 1.85 -3.85
C GLU A 346 -19.68 2.40 -2.94
N PHE A 347 -18.54 1.69 -2.89
CA PHE A 347 -17.36 2.14 -2.17
C PHE A 347 -16.12 1.95 -3.04
N ASN A 348 -15.42 3.03 -3.25
CA ASN A 348 -14.10 3.02 -3.86
C ASN A 348 -13.08 2.83 -2.75
N GLY A 349 -12.32 1.74 -2.78
CA GLY A 349 -11.36 1.40 -1.75
C GLY A 349 -9.97 1.18 -2.31
N ILE A 350 -8.96 1.68 -1.59
CA ILE A 350 -7.57 1.33 -1.85
C ILE A 350 -7.21 0.11 -1.01
N VAL A 351 -6.60 -0.89 -1.64
CA VAL A 351 -6.11 -2.09 -0.96
C VAL A 351 -4.91 -1.72 -0.09
N GLU A 352 -5.06 -1.83 1.22
CA GLU A 352 -3.97 -1.63 2.18
C GLU A 352 -3.19 -2.92 2.46
N GLY A 353 -3.88 -4.04 2.33
CA GLY A 353 -3.34 -5.36 2.52
C GLY A 353 -4.41 -6.41 2.28
N TRP A 354 -4.03 -7.67 2.35
CA TRP A 354 -4.98 -8.77 2.23
C TRP A 354 -4.49 -10.01 2.96
N THR A 355 -5.42 -10.92 3.20
CA THR A 355 -5.11 -12.28 3.66
C THR A 355 -5.70 -13.29 2.70
N ASP A 356 -4.92 -14.32 2.38
CA ASP A 356 -5.39 -15.53 1.71
C ASP A 356 -5.57 -16.64 2.73
N SER A 357 -6.66 -17.36 2.63
CA SER A 357 -6.90 -18.58 3.43
C SER A 357 -7.34 -19.71 2.52
N TYR A 358 -6.51 -20.74 2.48
CA TYR A 358 -6.78 -21.99 1.76
C TYR A 358 -7.03 -23.10 2.77
N ASN A 359 -8.24 -23.68 2.76
CA ASN A 359 -8.60 -24.73 3.68
C ASN A 359 -9.64 -25.66 3.04
N ASN A 360 -9.32 -26.94 2.91
CA ASN A 360 -10.25 -27.98 2.43
C ASN A 360 -10.96 -27.65 1.12
N GLY A 361 -10.22 -27.11 0.14
CA GLY A 361 -10.77 -26.76 -1.16
C GLY A 361 -11.56 -25.43 -1.17
N GLN A 362 -11.49 -24.67 -0.10
CA GLN A 362 -12.02 -23.31 -0.02
C GLN A 362 -10.88 -22.29 -0.08
N HIS A 363 -11.01 -21.29 -0.94
CA HIS A 363 -10.12 -20.16 -0.98
C HIS A 363 -10.91 -18.89 -0.65
N VAL A 364 -10.51 -18.23 0.41
CA VAL A 364 -11.08 -16.97 0.87
C VAL A 364 -9.99 -15.90 0.84
N ILE A 365 -10.27 -14.79 0.19
CA ILE A 365 -9.40 -13.60 0.18
C ILE A 365 -10.11 -12.51 0.97
N THR A 366 -9.45 -11.97 1.99
CA THR A 366 -9.97 -10.83 2.74
C THR A 366 -9.09 -9.62 2.45
N LEU A 367 -9.68 -8.61 1.82
CA LEU A 367 -9.05 -7.33 1.53
C LEU A 367 -9.21 -6.38 2.71
N SER A 368 -8.15 -5.71 3.10
CA SER A 368 -8.20 -4.52 3.97
C SER A 368 -8.23 -3.29 3.08
N LEU A 369 -9.26 -2.46 3.23
CA LEU A 369 -9.51 -1.32 2.37
C LEU A 369 -9.46 0.00 3.15
N SER A 370 -9.05 1.06 2.49
CA SER A 370 -9.18 2.42 2.96
C SER A 370 -9.88 3.31 1.93
N ASP A 371 -10.52 4.38 2.41
CA ASP A 371 -11.08 5.39 1.52
C ASP A 371 -9.94 6.08 0.74
N PRO A 372 -10.02 6.25 -0.58
CA PRO A 372 -9.00 6.92 -1.39
C PRO A 372 -8.60 8.30 -0.87
N ARG A 373 -9.50 9.01 -0.20
CA ARG A 373 -9.21 10.32 0.39
C ARG A 373 -8.14 10.28 1.48
N PHE A 374 -7.89 9.14 2.11
CA PHE A 374 -6.74 8.97 2.99
C PHE A 374 -5.41 8.86 2.24
N SER A 375 -5.46 8.54 0.94
CA SER A 375 -4.30 8.33 0.09
C SER A 375 -4.07 9.46 -0.89
N TYR A 376 -5.10 10.26 -1.21
CA TYR A 376 -5.04 11.32 -2.22
C TYR A 376 -5.54 12.66 -1.69
N GLN A 377 -4.82 13.71 -2.00
CA GLN A 377 -5.44 15.01 -2.28
C GLN A 377 -6.13 14.91 -3.66
N MET A 378 -7.22 14.18 -3.75
CA MET A 378 -8.06 14.30 -4.93
C MET A 378 -8.81 15.62 -4.81
N LEU A 379 -8.34 16.65 -5.52
CA LEU A 379 -9.20 17.77 -5.86
C LEU A 379 -10.33 17.19 -6.72
N GLU A 380 -11.56 17.26 -6.25
CA GLU A 380 -12.69 17.01 -7.13
C GLU A 380 -12.65 18.04 -8.26
N PHE A 381 -12.98 17.65 -9.48
CA PHE A 381 -12.99 18.56 -10.64
C PHE A 381 -13.77 19.86 -10.40
N GLY A 382 -14.72 19.85 -9.46
CA GLY A 382 -15.47 21.02 -9.02
C GLY A 382 -14.66 22.02 -8.19
N GLU A 383 -13.50 21.65 -7.69
CA GLU A 383 -12.62 22.48 -6.87
C GLU A 383 -11.55 23.19 -7.70
N VAL A 384 -11.32 22.74 -8.95
CA VAL A 384 -10.49 23.50 -9.91
C VAL A 384 -11.25 24.76 -10.26
N THR A 385 -10.71 25.91 -9.89
CA THR A 385 -11.38 27.19 -10.14
C THR A 385 -11.61 27.37 -11.64
N ALA A 386 -12.80 27.82 -12.03
CA ALA A 386 -13.22 28.00 -13.43
C ALA A 386 -12.33 28.98 -14.24
N THR A 387 -11.35 29.59 -13.60
CA THR A 387 -10.37 30.51 -14.19
C THR A 387 -9.14 29.83 -14.74
N VAL A 388 -8.89 28.57 -14.40
CA VAL A 388 -7.74 27.82 -14.91
C VAL A 388 -7.99 27.39 -16.35
N THR A 389 -7.11 27.78 -17.25
CA THR A 389 -7.16 27.37 -18.66
C THR A 389 -5.94 26.47 -18.98
N TRP A 390 -6.05 25.71 -20.07
CA TRP A 390 -4.94 24.89 -20.53
C TRP A 390 -3.65 25.68 -20.84
N ALA A 391 -3.79 26.96 -21.09
CA ALA A 391 -2.62 27.83 -21.29
C ALA A 391 -1.85 28.09 -19.98
N ASP A 392 -2.51 27.87 -18.84
CA ASP A 392 -1.96 28.07 -17.50
C ASP A 392 -1.24 26.81 -17.01
N VAL A 393 -1.44 25.66 -17.70
CA VAL A 393 -0.81 24.38 -17.39
C VAL A 393 0.49 24.25 -18.17
N GLY A 394 1.58 23.93 -17.51
CA GLY A 394 2.88 23.70 -18.16
C GLY A 394 2.80 22.62 -19.24
N ALA A 395 3.54 22.80 -20.35
CA ALA A 395 3.50 21.90 -21.49
C ALA A 395 3.93 20.45 -21.15
N ASP A 396 4.68 20.28 -20.07
CA ASP A 396 5.22 18.99 -19.58
C ASP A 396 4.43 18.45 -18.39
N ALA A 397 3.37 19.13 -17.94
CA ALA A 397 2.57 18.71 -16.80
C ALA A 397 1.76 17.46 -17.13
N GLN A 398 1.81 16.47 -16.25
CA GLN A 398 1.00 15.28 -16.35
C GLN A 398 -0.34 15.49 -15.66
N TRP A 399 -1.38 14.79 -16.11
CA TRP A 399 -2.75 15.01 -15.66
C TRP A 399 -2.94 14.87 -14.14
N PHE A 400 -2.27 13.91 -13.52
CA PHE A 400 -2.32 13.72 -12.09
C PHE A 400 -1.63 14.85 -11.31
N GLU A 401 -0.60 15.48 -11.89
CA GLU A 401 0.07 16.64 -11.31
C GLU A 401 -0.85 17.86 -11.26
N ILE A 402 -1.71 18.01 -12.28
CA ILE A 402 -2.70 19.08 -12.34
C ILE A 402 -3.76 18.91 -11.25
N ILE A 403 -4.09 17.68 -10.91
CA ILE A 403 -5.09 17.36 -9.88
C ILE A 403 -4.50 17.45 -8.48
N THR A 404 -3.20 17.20 -8.32
CA THR A 404 -2.55 17.09 -7.00
C THR A 404 -1.73 18.31 -6.59
N ASN A 405 -1.51 19.29 -7.48
CA ASN A 405 -0.58 20.38 -7.20
C ASN A 405 -1.08 21.72 -7.73
N ASP A 406 -1.63 22.56 -6.85
CA ASP A 406 -2.05 23.93 -7.14
C ASP A 406 -0.91 24.80 -7.70
N ASP A 407 0.36 24.44 -7.44
CA ASP A 407 1.54 25.19 -7.90
C ASP A 407 1.84 25.00 -9.39
N LEU A 408 1.29 23.94 -10.03
CA LEU A 408 1.41 23.71 -11.49
C LEU A 408 0.41 24.52 -12.30
N ILE A 409 -0.62 25.00 -11.66
CA ILE A 409 -1.58 25.93 -12.22
C ILE A 409 -1.05 27.31 -11.90
N GLY A 410 -0.21 27.86 -12.80
CA GLY A 410 0.41 29.18 -12.61
C GLY A 410 -0.66 30.25 -12.34
N VAL A 411 -0.81 30.65 -11.09
CA VAL A 411 -1.59 31.81 -10.64
C VAL A 411 -0.65 32.98 -10.46
#